data_64328e3ec5e9678e2b62df85d4a2779b
#
_entry.id   64328e3ec5e9678e2b62df85d4a2779b
#
_cell.length_a   1.000
_cell.length_b   1.000
_cell.length_c   1.000
_cell.angle_alpha   90.00
_cell.angle_beta   90.00
_cell.angle_gamma   90.00
#
_symmetry.space_group_name_H-M   'P 1'
#
loop_
_entity.id
_entity.type
_entity.pdbx_description
1 polymer ?
#
loop_
_entity_poly.entity_id
_entity_poly.type
_entity_poly.pdbx_seq_one_letter_code
_entity_poly.pdbx_strand_id
1 'polypeptide(L)'
;DLAQADQKLFGDTGTHIIGTRHGEKLYETLMTNEECTRSVDMGDYYRVLPDGRDLNYDKFFIKGQVQTMASEAYTSHNTKRLDVNGTVQKLLTTDYVKDALEGRI
;
A
#
# COMPACT_ATOMS: atom_id res chain seq x y z
N ASP A 1 -10.21 4.30 8.97
CA ASP A 1 -11.09 3.41 8.16
C ASP A 1 -10.97 1.94 8.56
N LEU A 2 -9.75 1.46 8.85
CA LEU A 2 -9.58 0.07 9.28
C LEU A 2 -10.33 -0.25 10.58
N ALA A 3 -10.23 0.63 11.58
CA ALA A 3 -10.94 0.43 12.84
C ALA A 3 -12.46 0.41 12.62
N GLN A 4 -12.96 1.27 11.76
CA GLN A 4 -14.38 1.31 11.43
C GLN A 4 -14.82 0.06 10.66
N ALA A 5 -13.97 -0.47 9.78
CA ALA A 5 -14.24 -1.72 9.08
C ALA A 5 -14.31 -2.89 10.06
N ASP A 6 -13.40 -2.91 11.02
CA ASP A 6 -13.39 -3.93 12.06
C ASP A 6 -14.67 -3.89 12.90
N GLN A 7 -15.14 -2.69 13.25
CA GLN A 7 -16.40 -2.52 13.97
C GLN A 7 -17.59 -3.07 13.20
N LYS A 8 -17.61 -2.88 11.89
CA LYS A 8 -18.70 -3.42 11.06
C LYS A 8 -18.70 -4.94 11.01
N LEU A 9 -17.54 -5.56 11.07
CA LEU A 9 -17.39 -7.00 10.99
C LEU A 9 -17.61 -7.70 12.32
N PHE A 10 -17.11 -7.13 13.41
CA PHE A 10 -17.06 -7.79 14.71
C PHE A 10 -17.86 -7.10 15.81
N GLY A 11 -18.45 -5.96 15.51
CA GLY A 11 -19.22 -5.19 16.48
C GLY A 11 -18.48 -3.97 16.97
N ASP A 12 -19.26 -2.97 17.37
CA ASP A 12 -18.73 -1.67 17.78
C ASP A 12 -18.40 -1.68 19.28
N THR A 13 -17.11 -1.70 19.59
CA THR A 13 -16.63 -1.55 20.96
C THR A 13 -16.12 -0.13 21.23
N GLY A 14 -16.29 0.77 20.26
CA GLY A 14 -15.83 2.14 20.32
C GLY A 14 -14.39 2.31 19.87
N THR A 15 -14.05 3.54 19.50
CA THR A 15 -12.68 3.92 19.16
C THR A 15 -12.32 5.20 19.89
N HIS A 16 -11.06 5.36 20.21
CA HIS A 16 -10.53 6.55 20.83
C HIS A 16 -9.34 7.07 20.04
N ILE A 17 -9.42 8.31 19.58
CA ILE A 17 -8.33 8.93 18.82
C ILE A 17 -7.31 9.48 19.80
N ILE A 18 -6.11 8.91 19.78
CA ILE A 18 -5.03 9.34 20.68
C ILE A 18 -4.11 10.39 20.06
N GLY A 19 -4.30 10.68 18.75
CA GLY A 19 -3.46 11.63 18.05
C GLY A 19 -2.09 11.06 17.67
N THR A 20 -1.28 11.90 17.06
CA THR A 20 0.07 11.52 16.62
C THR A 20 1.03 11.61 17.81
N ARG A 21 1.77 10.53 18.07
CA ARG A 21 2.76 10.50 19.14
C ARG A 21 4.09 11.07 18.64
N HIS A 22 4.95 11.41 19.58
CA HIS A 22 6.28 11.93 19.26
C HIS A 22 7.06 10.89 18.45
N GLY A 23 7.61 11.33 17.34
CA GLY A 23 8.40 10.47 16.46
C GLY A 23 7.59 9.68 15.44
N GLU A 24 6.27 9.76 15.49
CA GLU A 24 5.43 9.10 14.48
C GLU A 24 5.44 9.87 13.17
N LYS A 25 5.48 9.15 12.08
CA LYS A 25 5.32 9.75 10.75
C LYS A 25 3.85 9.91 10.42
N LEU A 26 3.53 10.97 9.67
CA LEU A 26 2.17 11.16 9.18
C LEU A 26 1.81 10.16 8.08
N TYR A 27 2.80 9.71 7.31
CA TYR A 27 2.63 8.70 6.27
C TYR A 27 3.96 7.99 6.04
N GLU A 28 3.88 6.81 5.45
CA GLU A 28 5.05 5.99 5.19
C GLU A 28 5.43 6.02 3.72
N THR A 29 6.73 6.00 3.45
CA THR A 29 7.24 5.88 2.09
C THR A 29 7.20 4.41 1.66
N LEU A 30 6.49 4.14 0.57
CA LEU A 30 6.39 2.80 0.01
C LEU A 30 7.43 2.58 -1.10
N MET A 31 7.68 3.60 -1.91
CA MET A 31 8.76 3.63 -2.88
C MET A 31 9.35 5.03 -2.89
N THR A 32 10.67 5.14 -2.95
CA THR A 32 11.35 6.42 -3.08
C THR A 32 11.20 6.95 -4.52
N ASN A 33 11.52 8.23 -4.71
CA ASN A 33 11.52 8.82 -6.06
C ASN A 33 12.39 8.00 -7.02
N GLU A 34 13.57 7.61 -6.56
CA GLU A 34 14.52 6.86 -7.35
C GLU A 34 13.97 5.48 -7.71
N GLU A 35 13.35 4.81 -6.77
CA GLU A 35 12.70 3.52 -7.03
C GLU A 35 11.53 3.64 -7.99
N CYS A 36 10.77 4.72 -7.91
CA CYS A 36 9.66 4.95 -8.83
C CYS A 36 10.11 5.05 -10.28
N THR A 37 11.29 5.62 -10.53
CA THR A 37 11.81 5.74 -11.90
C THR A 37 12.17 4.39 -12.51
N ARG A 38 12.33 3.36 -11.68
CA ARG A 38 12.66 2.01 -12.10
C ARG A 38 11.50 1.04 -11.93
N SER A 39 10.33 1.54 -11.60
CA SER A 39 9.19 0.67 -11.29
C SER A 39 8.29 0.45 -12.51
N VAL A 40 7.67 -0.71 -12.52
CA VAL A 40 6.69 -1.10 -13.54
C VAL A 40 5.38 -1.39 -12.82
N ASP A 41 4.30 -0.81 -13.34
CA ASP A 41 2.96 -1.04 -12.81
C ASP A 41 2.46 -2.41 -13.30
N MET A 42 2.25 -3.31 -12.37
CA MET A 42 1.78 -4.67 -12.64
C MET A 42 0.27 -4.83 -12.32
N GLY A 43 -0.44 -3.73 -12.15
CA GLY A 43 -1.85 -3.75 -11.76
C GLY A 43 -2.01 -3.67 -10.25
N ASP A 44 -2.02 -4.79 -9.58
CA ASP A 44 -2.15 -4.83 -8.11
C ASP A 44 -0.82 -4.64 -7.38
N TYR A 45 0.29 -4.64 -8.11
CA TYR A 45 1.64 -4.56 -7.56
C TYR A 45 2.51 -3.67 -8.43
N TYR A 46 3.55 -3.11 -7.83
CA TYR A 46 4.62 -2.44 -8.54
C TYR A 46 5.87 -3.31 -8.48
N ARG A 47 6.53 -3.46 -9.60
CA ARG A 47 7.80 -4.18 -9.69
C ARG A 47 8.92 -3.15 -9.79
N VAL A 48 9.81 -3.14 -8.83
CA VAL A 48 11.00 -2.29 -8.86
C VAL A 48 12.12 -3.07 -9.55
N LEU A 49 12.57 -2.56 -10.68
CA LEU A 49 13.62 -3.20 -11.46
C LEU A 49 14.98 -2.99 -10.79
N PRO A 50 15.95 -3.89 -11.03
CA PRO A 50 17.28 -3.73 -10.45
C PRO A 50 17.98 -2.50 -11.03
N ASP A 51 18.88 -1.94 -10.24
CA ASP A 51 19.72 -0.83 -10.68
C ASP A 51 20.80 -1.37 -11.61
N GLY A 52 20.61 -1.19 -12.91
CA GLY A 52 21.51 -1.71 -13.94
C GLY A 52 22.43 -0.66 -14.54
N ARG A 53 22.64 0.45 -13.85
CA ARG A 53 23.42 1.56 -14.40
C ARG A 53 24.84 1.19 -14.82
N ASP A 54 25.46 0.25 -14.11
CA ASP A 54 26.81 -0.18 -14.40
C ASP A 54 26.91 -1.22 -15.51
N LEU A 55 25.78 -1.80 -15.91
CA LEU A 55 25.76 -2.91 -16.86
C LEU A 55 25.12 -2.54 -18.19
N ASN A 56 23.89 -2.09 -18.19
CA ASN A 56 23.12 -1.84 -19.42
C ASN A 56 22.22 -0.64 -19.24
N TYR A 57 22.78 0.46 -18.85
CA TYR A 57 22.02 1.64 -18.48
C TYR A 57 21.10 2.14 -19.57
N ASP A 58 21.61 2.27 -20.80
CA ASP A 58 20.81 2.75 -21.91
C ASP A 58 19.64 1.83 -22.24
N LYS A 59 19.91 0.54 -22.26
CA LYS A 59 18.87 -0.46 -22.51
C LYS A 59 17.82 -0.45 -21.41
N PHE A 60 18.27 -0.32 -20.20
CA PHE A 60 17.38 -0.21 -19.04
C PHE A 60 16.48 1.02 -19.14
N PHE A 61 17.06 2.14 -19.53
CA PHE A 61 16.33 3.39 -19.66
C PHE A 61 15.26 3.33 -20.73
N ILE A 62 15.55 2.75 -21.87
CA ILE A 62 14.61 2.63 -22.98
C ILE A 62 13.37 1.85 -22.54
N LYS A 63 13.57 0.81 -21.74
CA LYS A 63 12.46 0.02 -21.23
C LYS A 63 11.73 0.71 -20.08
N GLY A 64 12.49 1.37 -19.23
CA GLY A 64 11.93 2.00 -18.02
C GLY A 64 11.06 3.19 -18.33
N GLN A 65 11.42 3.99 -19.32
CA GLN A 65 10.69 5.22 -19.61
C GLN A 65 9.23 5.01 -19.99
N VAL A 66 8.92 3.85 -20.57
CA VAL A 66 7.55 3.54 -20.97
C VAL A 66 6.65 3.37 -19.75
N GLN A 67 7.22 2.91 -18.65
CA GLN A 67 6.50 2.62 -17.43
C GLN A 67 6.81 3.61 -16.31
N THR A 68 7.50 4.68 -16.63
CA THR A 68 7.94 5.64 -15.62
C THR A 68 6.75 6.24 -14.88
N MET A 69 6.81 6.17 -13.57
CA MET A 69 5.84 6.81 -12.71
C MET A 69 6.19 8.28 -12.50
N ALA A 70 5.28 9.03 -11.90
CA ALA A 70 5.53 10.41 -11.55
C ALA A 70 6.80 10.54 -10.71
N SER A 71 7.42 11.71 -10.76
CA SER A 71 8.68 11.98 -10.07
C SER A 71 8.57 12.01 -8.56
N GLU A 72 7.36 11.93 -8.01
CA GLU A 72 7.14 11.94 -6.57
C GLU A 72 7.26 10.54 -5.97
N ALA A 73 7.73 10.48 -4.72
CA ALA A 73 7.76 9.22 -3.99
C ALA A 73 6.35 8.66 -3.85
N TYR A 74 6.24 7.34 -3.90
CA TYR A 74 4.99 6.64 -3.66
C TYR A 74 4.86 6.40 -2.15
N THR A 75 3.83 6.98 -1.56
CA THR A 75 3.66 6.95 -0.10
C THR A 75 2.26 6.48 0.27
N SER A 76 2.06 6.20 1.54
CA SER A 76 0.73 5.89 2.07
C SER A 76 -0.23 7.07 1.96
N HIS A 77 0.28 8.29 1.70
CA HIS A 77 -0.55 9.47 1.53
C HIS A 77 -1.11 9.58 0.11
N ASN A 78 -0.30 9.30 -0.91
CA ASN A 78 -0.71 9.44 -2.31
C ASN A 78 -1.09 8.12 -2.99
N THR A 79 -1.05 7.02 -2.27
CA THR A 79 -1.50 5.73 -2.79
C THR A 79 -3.02 5.68 -2.86
N LYS A 80 -3.53 4.78 -3.69
CA LYS A 80 -4.95 4.47 -3.69
C LYS A 80 -5.33 3.84 -2.36
N ARG A 81 -6.28 4.44 -1.67
CA ARG A 81 -6.73 3.97 -0.36
C ARG A 81 -8.15 3.45 -0.44
N LEU A 82 -8.42 2.44 0.38
CA LEU A 82 -9.77 1.89 0.49
C LEU A 82 -10.57 2.71 1.51
N ASP A 83 -11.85 2.91 1.24
CA ASP A 83 -12.76 3.46 2.23
C ASP A 83 -13.17 2.36 3.23
N VAL A 84 -14.11 2.66 4.13
CA VAL A 84 -14.54 1.69 5.13
C VAL A 84 -15.14 0.45 4.47
N ASN A 85 -16.01 0.63 3.49
CA ASN A 85 -16.65 -0.50 2.80
C ASN A 85 -15.64 -1.31 1.98
N GLY A 86 -14.73 -0.64 1.27
CA GLY A 86 -13.66 -1.32 0.54
C GLY A 86 -12.75 -2.11 1.46
N THR A 87 -12.45 -1.57 2.64
CA THR A 87 -11.65 -2.26 3.65
C THR A 87 -12.38 -3.50 4.17
N VAL A 88 -13.68 -3.40 4.44
CA VAL A 88 -14.49 -4.57 4.84
C VAL A 88 -14.41 -5.65 3.78
N GLN A 89 -14.60 -5.31 2.52
CA GLN A 89 -14.55 -6.28 1.42
C GLN A 89 -13.16 -6.93 1.32
N LYS A 90 -12.12 -6.15 1.47
CA LYS A 90 -10.73 -6.66 1.40
C LYS A 90 -10.45 -7.62 2.55
N LEU A 91 -10.87 -7.27 3.76
CA LEU A 91 -10.68 -8.13 4.93
C LEU A 91 -11.41 -9.46 4.76
N LEU A 92 -12.59 -9.44 4.16
CA LEU A 92 -13.37 -10.66 3.91
C LEU A 92 -12.71 -11.61 2.91
N THR A 93 -11.69 -11.15 2.16
CA THR A 93 -10.93 -12.03 1.28
C THR A 93 -9.86 -12.84 2.03
N THR A 94 -9.59 -12.50 3.29
CA THR A 94 -8.57 -13.19 4.08
C THR A 94 -9.19 -14.35 4.83
N ASP A 95 -8.47 -15.48 4.85
CA ASP A 95 -8.95 -16.66 5.55
C ASP A 95 -9.02 -16.44 7.05
N TYR A 96 -8.06 -15.69 7.60
CA TYR A 96 -8.04 -15.39 9.03
C TYR A 96 -9.32 -14.68 9.48
N VAL A 97 -9.74 -13.65 8.75
CA VAL A 97 -10.95 -12.90 9.10
C VAL A 97 -12.20 -13.76 8.94
N LYS A 98 -12.27 -14.55 7.87
CA LYS A 98 -13.37 -15.48 7.66
C LYS A 98 -13.49 -16.47 8.81
N ASP A 99 -12.37 -17.05 9.23
CA ASP A 99 -12.35 -18.01 10.32
C ASP A 99 -12.73 -17.36 11.64
N ALA A 100 -12.28 -16.15 11.90
CA ALA A 100 -12.64 -15.40 13.10
C ALA A 100 -14.14 -15.10 13.15
N LEU A 101 -14.75 -14.71 12.02
CA LEU A 101 -16.19 -14.45 11.94
C LEU A 101 -17.01 -15.72 12.15
N GLU A 102 -16.51 -16.85 11.72
CA GLU A 102 -17.18 -18.14 11.89
C GLU A 102 -16.90 -18.79 13.25
N GLY A 103 -16.12 -18.12 14.09
CA GLY A 103 -15.80 -18.62 15.42
C GLY A 103 -14.80 -19.75 15.48
N ARG A 104 -13.95 -19.90 14.43
CA ARG A 104 -12.93 -20.95 14.37
C ARG A 104 -11.63 -20.57 15.05
N ILE A 105 -11.51 -19.34 15.45
CA ILE A 105 -10.29 -18.82 16.10
C ILE A 105 -10.63 -18.36 17.50
#